data_89c0715b58e8f888c3708c9ad6d807c5
#
_entry.id   89c0715b58e8f888c3708c9ad6d807c5
#
_cell.length_a   1.000
_cell.length_b   1.000
_cell.length_c   1.000
_cell.angle_alpha   90.00
_cell.angle_beta   90.00
_cell.angle_gamma   90.00
#
_symmetry.space_group_name_H-M   'P 1'
#
loop_
_entity.id
_entity.type
_entity.pdbx_description
1 polymer ?
#
loop_
_entity_poly.entity_id
_entity_poly.type
_entity_poly.pdbx_seq_one_letter_code
_entity_poly.pdbx_strand_id
1 'polypeptide(L)'
;SVLSYLAWKDKPEEVTKWIKKGIKKANKVIYKDGYINNNSFRGVRDVWYHSQAVNNLLGIYAIAELWGYKNFPKKLKQRIDKTVDVLNLGLTDIKTYRKRKDPTKKKNFIKNQAQATYHVHQMAISLDWLIENYTDRDHTIVANDRMWKSLKSAYFVDRNFGFDPKCMN
;
A
#
# COMPACT_ATOMS: atom_id res chain seq x y z
N SER A 1 1.28 4.69 -11.74
CA SER A 1 2.35 3.68 -11.62
C SER A 1 3.66 4.19 -12.19
N VAL A 2 4.75 3.48 -11.96
CA VAL A 2 6.09 3.83 -12.47
C VAL A 2 6.11 3.85 -14.00
N LEU A 3 5.41 2.92 -14.65
CA LEU A 3 5.29 2.91 -16.12
C LEU A 3 4.60 4.18 -16.65
N SER A 4 3.57 4.66 -15.97
CA SER A 4 2.92 5.93 -16.30
C SER A 4 3.87 7.10 -16.06
N TYR A 5 4.67 7.06 -14.99
CA TYR A 5 5.71 8.06 -14.72
C TYR A 5 6.76 8.09 -15.84
N LEU A 6 7.31 6.93 -16.23
CA LEU A 6 8.30 6.84 -17.29
C LEU A 6 7.74 7.28 -18.65
N ALA A 7 6.48 6.91 -18.94
CA ALA A 7 5.80 7.32 -20.17
C ALA A 7 5.52 8.83 -20.24
N TRP A 8 5.39 9.48 -19.09
CA TRP A 8 5.02 10.91 -19.00
C TRP A 8 6.13 11.82 -18.52
N LYS A 9 7.36 11.31 -18.35
CA LYS A 9 8.50 12.12 -17.89
C LYS A 9 8.74 13.37 -18.74
N ASP A 10 8.40 13.32 -20.01
CA ASP A 10 8.50 14.44 -20.95
C ASP A 10 7.29 15.38 -20.93
N LYS A 11 6.29 15.09 -20.05
CA LYS A 11 5.07 15.89 -19.85
C LYS A 11 4.89 16.25 -18.37
N PRO A 12 5.69 17.17 -17.84
CA PRO A 12 5.74 17.48 -16.41
C PRO A 12 4.39 17.92 -15.82
N GLU A 13 3.57 18.61 -16.61
CA GLU A 13 2.22 19.03 -16.22
C GLU A 13 1.29 17.83 -15.98
N GLU A 14 1.38 16.78 -16.79
CA GLU A 14 0.56 15.57 -16.63
C GLU A 14 0.97 14.77 -15.39
N VAL A 15 2.27 14.63 -15.12
CA VAL A 15 2.77 13.99 -13.89
C VAL A 15 2.26 14.76 -12.65
N THR A 16 2.40 16.08 -12.66
CA THR A 16 1.91 16.94 -11.58
C THR A 16 0.39 16.80 -11.38
N LYS A 17 -0.38 16.76 -12.46
CA LYS A 17 -1.83 16.55 -12.42
C LYS A 17 -2.19 15.18 -11.81
N TRP A 18 -1.43 14.15 -12.14
CA TRP A 18 -1.59 12.80 -11.61
C TRP A 18 -1.30 12.73 -10.11
N ILE A 19 -0.20 13.34 -9.66
CA ILE A 19 0.15 13.45 -8.23
C ILE A 19 -0.98 14.15 -7.47
N LYS A 20 -1.47 15.29 -7.96
CA LYS A 20 -2.61 16.02 -7.35
C LYS A 20 -3.88 15.19 -7.26
N LYS A 21 -4.21 14.41 -8.31
CA LYS A 21 -5.36 13.48 -8.28
C LYS A 21 -5.16 12.37 -7.25
N GLY A 22 -3.96 11.79 -7.17
CA GLY A 22 -3.59 10.79 -6.18
C GLY A 22 -3.74 11.31 -4.75
N ILE A 23 -3.18 12.49 -4.45
CA ILE A 23 -3.33 13.18 -3.16
C ILE A 23 -4.80 13.38 -2.79
N LYS A 24 -5.61 13.89 -3.72
CA LYS A 24 -7.05 14.11 -3.51
C LYS A 24 -7.78 12.80 -3.17
N LYS A 25 -7.45 11.71 -3.89
CA LYS A 25 -8.04 10.38 -3.66
C LYS A 25 -7.58 9.79 -2.32
N ALA A 26 -6.29 9.85 -2.01
CA ALA A 26 -5.72 9.37 -0.75
C ALA A 26 -6.37 10.06 0.45
N ASN A 27 -6.54 11.38 0.40
CA ASN A 27 -7.21 12.14 1.46
C ASN A 27 -8.63 11.67 1.76
N LYS A 28 -9.36 11.16 0.75
CA LYS A 28 -10.74 10.70 0.90
C LYS A 28 -10.86 9.29 1.47
N VAL A 29 -9.85 8.45 1.24
CA VAL A 29 -9.96 7.02 1.56
C VAL A 29 -9.27 6.61 2.85
N ILE A 30 -8.30 7.39 3.35
CA ILE A 30 -7.57 7.07 4.59
C ILE A 30 -8.29 7.70 5.78
N TYR A 31 -8.69 6.87 6.74
CA TYR A 31 -9.20 7.34 8.03
C TYR A 31 -8.07 7.89 8.93
N LYS A 32 -8.42 8.67 9.97
CA LYS A 32 -7.44 9.28 10.88
C LYS A 32 -6.58 8.26 11.63
N ASP A 33 -7.09 7.06 11.81
CA ASP A 33 -6.45 5.93 12.50
C ASP A 33 -5.65 5.01 11.56
N GLY A 34 -5.53 5.34 10.27
CA GLY A 34 -4.76 4.59 9.29
C GLY A 34 -5.54 3.48 8.57
N TYR A 35 -6.76 3.16 8.99
CA TYR A 35 -7.60 2.24 8.20
C TYR A 35 -8.02 2.87 6.88
N ILE A 36 -8.26 2.04 5.87
CA ILE A 36 -8.57 2.49 4.51
C ILE A 36 -9.99 2.09 4.15
N ASN A 37 -10.80 3.07 3.75
CA ASN A 37 -12.19 2.88 3.38
C ASN A 37 -12.34 1.74 2.34
N ASN A 38 -13.26 0.85 2.56
CA ASN A 38 -13.54 -0.38 1.81
C ASN A 38 -12.39 -1.42 1.82
N ASN A 39 -11.13 -1.04 1.80
CA ASN A 39 -10.01 -1.96 1.68
C ASN A 39 -9.74 -2.71 3.00
N SER A 40 -9.75 -1.99 4.13
CA SER A 40 -9.50 -2.58 5.45
C SER A 40 -10.69 -3.38 6.02
N PHE A 41 -11.81 -3.48 5.31
CA PHE A 41 -13.06 -4.04 5.83
C PHE A 41 -13.70 -5.08 4.89
N ARG A 42 -12.86 -5.83 4.16
CA ARG A 42 -13.31 -6.82 3.17
C ARG A 42 -13.37 -8.26 3.69
N GLY A 43 -13.69 -8.44 4.96
CA GLY A 43 -13.85 -9.76 5.56
C GLY A 43 -12.54 -10.54 5.56
N VAL A 44 -12.55 -11.79 5.05
CA VAL A 44 -11.35 -12.65 5.05
C VAL A 44 -10.19 -12.14 4.20
N ARG A 45 -10.42 -11.20 3.30
CA ARG A 45 -9.41 -10.58 2.43
C ARG A 45 -9.03 -9.16 2.85
N ASP A 46 -9.44 -8.72 4.03
CA ASP A 46 -9.26 -7.36 4.51
C ASP A 46 -7.78 -6.92 4.54
N VAL A 47 -6.90 -7.74 5.09
CA VAL A 47 -5.45 -7.44 5.17
C VAL A 47 -4.83 -7.39 3.77
N TRP A 48 -5.22 -8.29 2.88
CA TRP A 48 -4.74 -8.27 1.49
C TRP A 48 -5.15 -6.98 0.75
N TYR A 49 -6.42 -6.60 0.81
CA TYR A 49 -6.86 -5.36 0.18
C TYR A 49 -6.24 -4.13 0.85
N HIS A 50 -6.01 -4.20 2.17
CA HIS A 50 -5.31 -3.14 2.88
C HIS A 50 -3.86 -3.01 2.37
N SER A 51 -3.12 -4.11 2.26
CA SER A 51 -1.73 -4.10 1.74
C SER A 51 -1.64 -3.54 0.31
N GLN A 52 -2.57 -3.91 -0.58
CA GLN A 52 -2.64 -3.33 -1.92
C GLN A 52 -2.83 -1.80 -1.88
N ALA A 53 -3.70 -1.34 -1.00
CA ALA A 53 -3.95 0.09 -0.86
C ALA A 53 -2.73 0.81 -0.27
N VAL A 54 -2.04 0.23 0.72
CA VAL A 54 -0.79 0.78 1.28
C VAL A 54 0.27 0.91 0.19
N ASN A 55 0.48 -0.14 -0.60
CA ASN A 55 1.43 -0.13 -1.71
C ASN A 55 1.13 1.02 -2.71
N ASN A 56 -0.13 1.18 -3.09
CA ASN A 56 -0.53 2.27 -3.99
C ASN A 56 -0.38 3.67 -3.36
N LEU A 57 -0.64 3.81 -2.07
CA LEU A 57 -0.51 5.09 -1.35
C LEU A 57 0.95 5.51 -1.20
N LEU A 58 1.82 4.57 -0.85
CA LEU A 58 3.26 4.78 -0.80
C LEU A 58 3.81 5.05 -2.21
N GLY A 59 3.33 4.34 -3.23
CA GLY A 59 3.71 4.59 -4.62
C GLY A 59 3.37 6.01 -5.09
N ILE A 60 2.23 6.57 -4.68
CA ILE A 60 1.88 7.98 -4.97
C ILE A 60 2.89 8.93 -4.30
N TYR A 61 3.25 8.65 -3.05
CA TYR A 61 4.23 9.46 -2.32
C TYR A 61 5.63 9.34 -2.93
N ALA A 62 6.08 8.12 -3.23
CA ALA A 62 7.37 7.86 -3.88
C ALA A 62 7.50 8.59 -5.23
N ILE A 63 6.45 8.54 -6.06
CA ILE A 63 6.42 9.28 -7.33
C ILE A 63 6.51 10.79 -7.08
N ALA A 64 5.83 11.30 -6.06
CA ALA A 64 5.88 12.71 -5.72
C ALA A 64 7.30 13.14 -5.29
N GLU A 65 7.98 12.34 -4.46
CA GLU A 65 9.37 12.58 -4.04
C GLU A 65 10.34 12.52 -5.23
N LEU A 66 10.27 11.46 -6.04
CA LEU A 66 11.11 11.28 -7.23
C LEU A 66 10.91 12.42 -8.26
N TRP A 67 9.71 12.97 -8.32
CA TRP A 67 9.39 14.10 -9.19
C TRP A 67 9.76 15.46 -8.59
N GLY A 68 10.25 15.51 -7.35
CA GLY A 68 10.55 16.76 -6.65
C GLY A 68 9.31 17.59 -6.33
N TYR A 69 8.14 16.95 -6.13
CA TYR A 69 6.89 17.63 -5.82
C TYR A 69 6.84 18.11 -4.36
N LYS A 70 7.29 19.33 -4.12
CA LYS A 70 7.47 19.92 -2.77
C LYS A 70 6.18 20.14 -1.97
N ASN A 71 5.01 20.10 -2.62
CA ASN A 71 3.72 20.43 -1.99
C ASN A 71 2.93 19.21 -1.52
N PHE A 72 3.59 18.07 -1.25
CA PHE A 72 2.91 16.91 -0.68
C PHE A 72 2.46 17.21 0.76
N PRO A 73 1.16 17.03 1.12
CA PRO A 73 0.66 17.45 2.43
C PRO A 73 1.26 16.60 3.57
N LYS A 74 1.96 17.21 4.52
CA LYS A 74 2.55 16.53 5.70
C LYS A 74 1.53 15.68 6.47
N LYS A 75 0.31 16.20 6.70
CA LYS A 75 -0.78 15.46 7.37
C LYS A 75 -1.23 14.22 6.59
N LEU A 76 -1.14 14.24 5.27
CA LEU A 76 -1.46 13.08 4.45
C LEU A 76 -0.35 12.04 4.57
N LYS A 77 0.93 12.46 4.50
CA LYS A 77 2.07 11.55 4.70
C LYS A 77 1.97 10.83 6.04
N GLN A 78 1.71 11.55 7.14
CA GLN A 78 1.49 10.94 8.45
C GLN A 78 0.35 9.92 8.49
N ARG A 79 -0.74 10.15 7.73
CA ARG A 79 -1.83 9.17 7.61
C ARG A 79 -1.43 7.96 6.77
N ILE A 80 -0.62 8.16 5.73
CA ILE A 80 -0.05 7.06 4.94
C ILE A 80 0.83 6.19 5.84
N ASP A 81 1.71 6.78 6.67
CA ASP A 81 2.54 6.03 7.61
C ASP A 81 1.69 5.19 8.59
N LYS A 82 0.60 5.75 9.10
CA LYS A 82 -0.35 5.00 9.93
C LYS A 82 -1.01 3.82 9.19
N THR A 83 -1.13 3.87 7.87
CA THR A 83 -1.64 2.69 7.14
C THR A 83 -0.67 1.53 7.19
N VAL A 84 0.64 1.78 7.30
CA VAL A 84 1.66 0.75 7.52
C VAL A 84 1.53 0.16 8.93
N ASP A 85 1.32 0.99 9.95
CA ASP A 85 1.08 0.52 11.32
C ASP A 85 -0.14 -0.42 11.38
N VAL A 86 -1.22 -0.08 10.68
CA VAL A 86 -2.43 -0.90 10.58
C VAL A 86 -2.17 -2.19 9.78
N LEU A 87 -1.34 -2.15 8.74
CA LEU A 87 -0.94 -3.35 8.02
C LEU A 87 -0.17 -4.31 8.94
N ASN A 88 0.82 -3.80 9.66
CA ASN A 88 1.60 -4.57 10.63
C ASN A 88 0.70 -5.21 11.70
N LEU A 89 -0.28 -4.45 12.22
CA LEU A 89 -1.29 -4.99 13.12
C LEU A 89 -2.08 -6.13 12.47
N GLY A 90 -2.49 -5.98 11.21
CA GLY A 90 -3.23 -7.03 10.49
C GLY A 90 -2.43 -8.31 10.27
N LEU A 91 -1.11 -8.20 10.12
CA LEU A 91 -0.19 -9.34 9.93
C LEU A 91 0.18 -10.01 11.26
N THR A 92 0.21 -9.28 12.37
CA THR A 92 0.65 -9.78 13.68
C THR A 92 -0.52 -10.15 14.61
N ASP A 93 -1.58 -9.34 14.62
CA ASP A 93 -2.79 -9.55 15.44
C ASP A 93 -4.07 -9.24 14.66
N ILE A 94 -4.46 -10.18 13.84
CA ILE A 94 -5.68 -10.10 13.02
C ILE A 94 -6.96 -9.92 13.84
N LYS A 95 -6.98 -10.41 15.07
CA LYS A 95 -8.15 -10.28 15.95
C LYS A 95 -8.32 -8.82 16.37
N THR A 96 -7.26 -8.16 16.78
CA THR A 96 -7.29 -6.74 17.14
C THR A 96 -7.53 -5.87 15.90
N TYR A 97 -6.90 -6.15 14.77
CA TYR A 97 -7.18 -5.48 13.50
C TYR A 97 -8.68 -5.49 13.17
N ARG A 98 -9.36 -6.61 13.31
CA ARG A 98 -10.79 -6.80 12.99
C ARG A 98 -11.78 -6.25 14.03
N LYS A 99 -11.32 -5.83 15.22
CA LYS A 99 -12.17 -5.13 16.20
C LYS A 99 -12.66 -3.78 15.66
N ARG A 100 -11.87 -3.13 14.80
CA ARG A 100 -12.25 -1.88 14.14
C ARG A 100 -13.40 -2.13 13.15
N LYS A 101 -14.53 -1.50 13.39
CA LYS A 101 -15.72 -1.60 12.51
C LYS A 101 -15.68 -0.54 11.42
N ASP A 102 -16.18 -0.88 10.24
CA ASP A 102 -16.36 0.08 9.16
C ASP A 102 -17.35 1.17 9.60
N PRO A 103 -16.94 2.46 9.63
CA PRO A 103 -17.83 3.55 10.01
C PRO A 103 -18.96 3.79 9.01
N THR A 104 -18.83 3.29 7.79
CA THR A 104 -19.86 3.43 6.75
C THR A 104 -20.95 2.37 6.86
N LYS A 105 -20.85 1.42 7.79
CA LYS A 105 -21.77 0.29 7.98
C LYS A 105 -22.07 -0.51 6.71
N LYS A 106 -21.25 -0.38 5.67
CA LYS A 106 -21.38 -1.19 4.46
C LYS A 106 -20.97 -2.60 4.81
N LYS A 107 -21.95 -3.47 5.01
CA LYS A 107 -21.78 -4.92 5.20
C LYS A 107 -21.31 -5.59 3.90
N ASN A 108 -20.17 -5.20 3.38
CA ASN A 108 -19.57 -5.88 2.24
C ASN A 108 -18.79 -7.12 2.72
N PHE A 109 -19.45 -7.97 3.50
CA PHE A 109 -18.90 -9.27 3.86
C PHE A 109 -19.22 -10.27 2.77
N ILE A 110 -18.23 -10.56 1.96
CA ILE A 110 -18.26 -11.79 1.15
C ILE A 110 -17.87 -12.91 2.10
N LYS A 111 -18.88 -13.53 2.73
CA LYS A 111 -18.72 -14.58 3.75
C LYS A 111 -17.90 -15.80 3.29
N ASN A 112 -17.80 -16.04 2.00
CA ASN A 112 -17.28 -17.29 1.42
C ASN A 112 -15.99 -17.10 0.59
N GLN A 113 -15.26 -16.01 0.75
CA GLN A 113 -13.97 -15.89 0.07
C GLN A 113 -12.91 -16.67 0.84
N ALA A 114 -12.26 -17.62 0.18
CA ALA A 114 -11.09 -18.28 0.71
C ALA A 114 -10.06 -17.24 1.19
N GLN A 115 -9.44 -17.48 2.34
CA GLN A 115 -8.44 -16.58 2.90
C GLN A 115 -7.22 -16.58 1.97
N ALA A 116 -7.10 -15.55 1.17
CA ALA A 116 -6.04 -15.43 0.19
C ALA A 116 -4.83 -14.72 0.80
N THR A 117 -4.27 -15.31 1.85
CA THR A 117 -3.06 -14.79 2.50
C THR A 117 -1.89 -14.71 1.54
N TYR A 118 -1.74 -15.68 0.63
CA TYR A 118 -0.64 -15.67 -0.35
C TYR A 118 -0.70 -14.52 -1.36
N HIS A 119 -1.78 -13.76 -1.46
CA HIS A 119 -1.83 -12.60 -2.36
C HIS A 119 -1.15 -11.35 -1.79
N VAL A 120 -0.94 -11.26 -0.48
CA VAL A 120 -0.14 -10.20 0.13
C VAL A 120 1.28 -10.23 -0.43
N HIS A 121 1.80 -11.43 -0.70
CA HIS A 121 3.16 -11.65 -1.18
C HIS A 121 3.40 -11.21 -2.62
N GLN A 122 2.34 -11.12 -3.43
CA GLN A 122 2.46 -10.63 -4.81
C GLN A 122 2.94 -9.17 -4.87
N MET A 123 2.94 -8.47 -3.74
CA MET A 123 3.38 -7.09 -3.62
C MET A 123 4.48 -6.92 -2.56
N ALA A 124 4.91 -8.04 -1.94
CA ALA A 124 5.79 -7.96 -0.78
C ALA A 124 7.11 -7.26 -1.08
N ILE A 125 7.67 -7.46 -2.29
CA ILE A 125 8.95 -6.85 -2.68
C ILE A 125 8.81 -5.33 -2.80
N SER A 126 7.85 -4.86 -3.58
CA SER A 126 7.66 -3.42 -3.75
C SER A 126 7.15 -2.76 -2.47
N LEU A 127 6.31 -3.45 -1.71
CA LEU A 127 5.77 -2.94 -0.47
C LEU A 127 6.85 -2.82 0.62
N ASP A 128 7.69 -3.83 0.78
CA ASP A 128 8.83 -3.84 1.68
C ASP A 128 9.79 -2.69 1.34
N TRP A 129 10.21 -2.59 0.08
CA TRP A 129 11.07 -1.52 -0.40
C TRP A 129 10.46 -0.13 -0.23
N LEU A 130 9.16 0.04 -0.49
CA LEU A 130 8.48 1.33 -0.32
C LEU A 130 8.38 1.72 1.15
N ILE A 131 8.15 0.77 2.07
CA ILE A 131 8.10 1.04 3.50
C ILE A 131 9.50 1.46 3.98
N GLU A 132 10.53 0.70 3.61
CA GLU A 132 11.92 0.98 3.98
C GLU A 132 12.39 2.36 3.50
N ASN A 133 12.12 2.72 2.25
CA ASN A 133 12.69 3.93 1.63
C ASN A 133 11.83 5.19 1.81
N TYR A 134 10.54 5.05 2.11
CA TYR A 134 9.61 6.19 2.15
C TYR A 134 8.85 6.34 3.46
N THR A 135 9.18 5.56 4.47
CA THR A 135 8.60 5.69 5.82
C THR A 135 9.67 5.48 6.89
N ASP A 136 9.35 5.83 8.13
CA ASP A 136 10.11 5.49 9.33
C ASP A 136 9.54 4.25 10.05
N ARG A 137 8.71 3.46 9.36
CA ARG A 137 8.02 2.30 9.93
C ARG A 137 8.80 1.02 9.76
N ASP A 138 8.60 0.12 10.72
CA ASP A 138 9.17 -1.22 10.66
C ASP A 138 8.62 -1.97 9.43
N HIS A 139 9.53 -2.40 8.55
CA HIS A 139 9.22 -3.18 7.36
C HIS A 139 9.51 -4.69 7.56
N THR A 140 10.18 -5.06 8.65
CA THR A 140 10.61 -6.45 8.89
C THR A 140 9.43 -7.43 9.00
N ILE A 141 8.27 -6.96 9.43
CA ILE A 141 7.05 -7.77 9.52
C ILE A 141 6.60 -8.22 8.14
N VAL A 142 6.60 -7.33 7.15
CA VAL A 142 6.25 -7.64 5.77
C VAL A 142 7.32 -8.52 5.13
N ALA A 143 8.60 -8.19 5.32
CA ALA A 143 9.73 -8.93 4.79
C ALA A 143 9.85 -10.35 5.38
N ASN A 144 9.40 -10.56 6.62
CA ASN A 144 9.47 -11.84 7.33
C ASN A 144 8.16 -12.62 7.31
N ASP A 145 7.12 -12.15 6.65
CA ASP A 145 5.88 -12.92 6.54
C ASP A 145 6.20 -14.33 6.01
N ARG A 146 5.62 -15.34 6.67
CA ARG A 146 5.86 -16.77 6.40
C ARG A 146 5.79 -17.14 4.93
N MET A 147 4.92 -16.49 4.20
CA MET A 147 4.71 -16.80 2.81
C MET A 147 5.77 -16.16 1.93
N TRP A 148 6.28 -14.99 2.27
CA TRP A 148 7.45 -14.42 1.61
C TRP A 148 8.64 -15.39 1.60
N LYS A 149 8.87 -16.08 2.73
CA LYS A 149 9.92 -17.11 2.81
C LYS A 149 9.69 -18.31 1.89
N SER A 150 8.44 -18.67 1.62
CA SER A 150 8.10 -19.79 0.72
C SER A 150 8.21 -19.43 -0.77
N LEU A 151 8.15 -18.13 -1.11
CA LEU A 151 8.22 -17.62 -2.49
C LEU A 151 9.63 -17.21 -2.94
N LYS A 152 10.66 -17.41 -2.11
CA LYS A 152 12.06 -17.05 -2.42
C LYS A 152 12.60 -17.62 -3.73
N SER A 153 11.97 -18.65 -4.29
CA SER A 153 12.34 -19.29 -5.55
C SER A 153 11.55 -18.80 -6.77
N ALA A 154 10.51 -18.01 -6.58
CA ALA A 154 9.71 -17.51 -7.69
C ALA A 154 10.22 -16.12 -8.13
N TYR A 155 10.55 -15.98 -9.41
CA TYR A 155 10.75 -14.68 -10.04
C TYR A 155 9.45 -13.89 -9.94
N PHE A 156 9.40 -12.95 -9.00
CA PHE A 156 8.21 -12.17 -8.75
C PHE A 156 8.35 -10.80 -9.39
N VAL A 157 7.76 -10.64 -10.55
CA VAL A 157 7.52 -9.31 -11.13
C VAL A 157 6.35 -8.70 -10.37
N ASP A 158 6.59 -7.61 -9.65
CA ASP A 158 5.51 -6.87 -9.00
C ASP A 158 4.51 -6.37 -10.05
N ARG A 159 3.26 -6.83 -9.93
CA ARG A 159 2.19 -6.49 -10.89
C ARG A 159 1.86 -5.01 -10.94
N ASN A 160 2.18 -4.24 -9.91
CA ASN A 160 1.91 -2.82 -9.86
C ASN A 160 3.03 -2.01 -10.51
N PHE A 161 4.27 -2.45 -10.37
CA PHE A 161 5.45 -1.73 -10.85
C PHE A 161 6.09 -2.37 -12.08
N GLY A 162 5.84 -3.65 -12.36
CA GLY A 162 6.36 -4.35 -13.53
C GLY A 162 7.85 -4.70 -13.44
N PHE A 163 8.52 -4.49 -12.30
CA PHE A 163 9.93 -4.81 -12.08
C PHE A 163 10.20 -5.10 -10.58
N ASP A 164 11.35 -5.71 -10.29
CA ASP A 164 11.83 -5.84 -8.92
C ASP A 164 12.49 -4.51 -8.50
N PRO A 165 11.95 -3.79 -7.49
CA PRO A 165 12.54 -2.54 -7.03
C PRO A 165 13.98 -2.69 -6.51
N LYS A 166 14.38 -3.88 -6.08
CA LYS A 166 15.76 -4.17 -5.64
C LYS A 166 16.80 -4.14 -6.76
N CYS A 167 16.35 -4.21 -8.02
CA CYS A 167 17.22 -4.06 -9.19
C CYS A 167 17.48 -2.60 -9.56
N MET A 168 17.00 -1.64 -8.80
CA MET A 168 17.15 -0.20 -9.08
C MET A 168 18.30 0.47 -8.31
N ASN A 169 19.11 -0.29 -7.59
CA ASN A 169 20.31 0.21 -6.89
C ASN A 169 21.56 0.08 -7.76
#